data_9a1626c324be1182c4609e17867ad9df
#
_entry.id   9a1626c324be1182c4609e17867ad9df
#
_cell.length_a   1.000
_cell.length_b   1.000
_cell.length_c   1.000
_cell.angle_alpha   90.00
_cell.angle_beta   90.00
_cell.angle_gamma   90.00
#
_symmetry.space_group_name_H-M   'P 1'
#
loop_
_entity.id
_entity.type
_entity.pdbx_description
1 polymer ?
#
loop_
_entity_poly.entity_id
_entity_poly.type
_entity_poly.pdbx_seq_one_letter_code
_entity_poly.pdbx_strand_id
1 'polypeptide(L)'
;KVPIIMGTSSGFIGVFSSITKVMGGGVLAYGAIMGASIIGGLFETVLGAFIKPLRRFFPSVVTGTVVLSIGLSLISVGINSFGGGNGAKDFGSLENLFLAFVVLIVILFVKHWTKGFLSSSSILIGIIVGYIVAAIMGCVLPHTAVNAEGVEYTKSWVLNWNKVAEAKWIAIPKFMP
;
A
#
# COMPACT_ATOMS: atom_id res chain seq x y z
N LYS A 1 20.59 -21.79 6.41
CA LYS A 1 19.69 -20.73 6.95
C LYS A 1 19.54 -19.69 5.84
N VAL A 2 18.33 -19.45 5.38
CA VAL A 2 18.03 -18.43 4.36
C VAL A 2 17.66 -17.15 5.10
N PRO A 3 18.28 -15.99 4.84
CA PRO A 3 17.86 -14.72 5.41
C PRO A 3 16.49 -14.36 4.83
N ILE A 4 15.49 -14.21 5.69
CA ILE A 4 14.15 -13.81 5.30
C ILE A 4 13.92 -12.42 5.88
N ILE A 5 13.63 -11.45 5.02
CA ILE A 5 13.21 -10.12 5.42
C ILE A 5 11.68 -10.11 5.38
N MET A 6 11.07 -9.87 6.51
CA MET A 6 9.61 -9.79 6.63
C MET A 6 9.20 -8.34 6.87
N GLY A 7 8.23 -7.88 6.10
CA GLY A 7 7.57 -6.60 6.31
C GLY A 7 6.20 -6.77 6.96
N THR A 8 5.49 -5.68 7.14
CA THR A 8 4.11 -5.68 7.66
C THR A 8 3.18 -6.44 6.71
N SER A 9 2.36 -7.31 7.26
CA SER A 9 1.37 -8.05 6.46
C SER A 9 0.23 -7.13 6.03
N SER A 10 -0.01 -7.06 4.72
CA SER A 10 -1.16 -6.33 4.16
C SER A 10 -2.52 -6.89 4.59
N GLY A 11 -2.56 -8.12 5.10
CA GLY A 11 -3.78 -8.75 5.63
C GLY A 11 -4.40 -7.98 6.81
N PHE A 12 -3.60 -7.21 7.55
CA PHE A 12 -4.10 -6.41 8.68
C PHE A 12 -4.75 -5.08 8.27
N ILE A 13 -4.62 -4.63 7.02
CA ILE A 13 -5.19 -3.35 6.55
C ILE A 13 -6.70 -3.30 6.80
N GLY A 14 -7.42 -4.38 6.52
CA GLY A 14 -8.86 -4.47 6.78
C GLY A 14 -9.22 -4.32 8.25
N VAL A 15 -8.45 -4.95 9.14
CA VAL A 15 -8.65 -4.88 10.59
C VAL A 15 -8.37 -3.46 11.09
N PHE A 16 -7.28 -2.85 10.67
CA PHE A 16 -6.93 -1.47 11.05
C PHE A 16 -7.97 -0.46 10.56
N SER A 17 -8.47 -0.63 9.34
CA SER A 17 -9.56 0.20 8.80
C SER A 17 -10.84 0.06 9.63
N SER A 18 -11.17 -1.15 10.09
CA SER A 18 -12.33 -1.40 10.93
C SER A 18 -12.18 -0.74 12.30
N ILE A 19 -11.03 -0.87 12.95
CA ILE A 19 -10.74 -0.22 14.23
C ILE A 19 -10.84 1.31 14.08
N THR A 20 -10.26 1.86 13.02
CA THR A 20 -10.28 3.30 12.76
C THR A 20 -11.72 3.81 12.57
N LYS A 21 -12.56 3.05 11.88
CA LYS A 21 -13.99 3.41 11.69
C LYS A 21 -14.78 3.39 12.99
N VAL A 22 -14.57 2.37 13.84
CA VAL A 22 -15.27 2.22 15.12
C VAL A 22 -14.83 3.28 16.12
N MET A 23 -13.53 3.59 16.16
CA MET A 23 -12.95 4.54 17.12
C MET A 23 -13.02 6.01 16.67
N GLY A 24 -13.52 6.31 15.46
CA GLY A 24 -13.60 7.66 14.91
C GLY A 24 -12.26 8.27 14.48
N GLY A 25 -11.21 7.46 14.36
CA GLY A 25 -9.88 7.90 13.94
C GLY A 25 -9.06 8.59 15.04
N GLY A 26 -7.97 9.24 14.65
CA GLY A 26 -7.10 10.00 15.55
C GLY A 26 -6.21 9.17 16.46
N VAL A 27 -5.76 9.79 17.56
CA VAL A 27 -4.79 9.21 18.52
C VAL A 27 -5.36 7.98 19.23
N LEU A 28 -6.67 7.98 19.54
CA LEU A 28 -7.33 6.84 20.19
C LEU A 28 -7.34 5.58 19.31
N ALA A 29 -7.65 5.74 18.02
CA ALA A 29 -7.61 4.62 17.08
C ALA A 29 -6.18 4.08 16.92
N TYR A 30 -5.19 4.98 16.87
CA TYR A 30 -3.78 4.61 16.80
C TYR A 30 -3.33 3.83 18.04
N GLY A 31 -3.69 4.30 19.24
CA GLY A 31 -3.41 3.60 20.50
C GLY A 31 -4.04 2.21 20.55
N ALA A 32 -5.29 2.08 20.10
CA ALA A 32 -5.99 0.80 20.04
C ALA A 32 -5.32 -0.18 19.06
N ILE A 33 -4.88 0.31 17.87
CA ILE A 33 -4.15 -0.48 16.88
C ILE A 33 -2.81 -0.97 17.44
N MET A 34 -2.07 -0.08 18.12
CA MET A 34 -0.79 -0.45 18.73
C MET A 34 -0.97 -1.50 19.83
N GLY A 35 -1.94 -1.31 20.72
CA GLY A 35 -2.28 -2.28 21.76
C GLY A 35 -2.68 -3.64 21.20
N ALA A 36 -3.57 -3.66 20.21
CA ALA A 36 -3.98 -4.87 19.52
C ALA A 36 -2.81 -5.56 18.82
N SER A 37 -1.90 -4.79 18.22
CA SER A 37 -0.71 -5.33 17.53
C SER A 37 0.27 -5.99 18.50
N ILE A 38 0.45 -5.44 19.71
CA ILE A 38 1.30 -6.03 20.75
C ILE A 38 0.71 -7.38 21.20
N ILE A 39 -0.58 -7.41 21.50
CA ILE A 39 -1.27 -8.64 21.94
C ILE A 39 -1.24 -9.68 20.79
N GLY A 40 -1.56 -9.26 19.57
CA GLY A 40 -1.52 -10.12 18.39
C GLY A 40 -0.13 -10.70 18.11
N GLY A 41 0.92 -9.87 18.20
CA GLY A 41 2.31 -10.30 18.02
C GLY A 41 2.78 -11.28 19.08
N LEU A 42 2.35 -11.10 20.34
CA LEU A 42 2.64 -12.03 21.42
C LEU A 42 1.96 -13.39 21.18
N PHE A 43 0.70 -13.36 20.75
CA PHE A 43 -0.04 -14.57 20.39
C PHE A 43 0.59 -15.28 19.18
N GLU A 44 0.99 -14.53 18.15
CA GLU A 44 1.68 -15.07 16.98
C GLU A 44 3.02 -15.70 17.34
N THR A 45 3.77 -15.10 18.26
CA THR A 45 5.03 -15.66 18.77
C THR A 45 4.81 -17.01 19.46
N VAL A 46 3.77 -17.12 20.29
CA VAL A 46 3.42 -18.38 20.95
C VAL A 46 3.01 -19.43 19.89
N LEU A 47 2.15 -19.05 18.93
CA LEU A 47 1.77 -19.96 17.84
C LEU A 47 2.97 -20.40 17.00
N GLY A 48 3.92 -19.49 16.76
CA GLY A 48 5.16 -19.78 16.03
C GLY A 48 6.01 -20.84 16.72
N ALA A 49 6.07 -20.84 18.05
CA ALA A 49 6.77 -21.88 18.82
C ALA A 49 6.09 -23.27 18.67
N PHE A 50 4.77 -23.28 18.50
CA PHE A 50 3.98 -24.50 18.35
C PHE A 50 3.63 -24.83 16.89
N ILE A 51 4.26 -24.18 15.91
CA ILE A 51 3.90 -24.34 14.49
C ILE A 51 4.08 -25.78 13.99
N LYS A 52 5.06 -26.52 14.50
CA LYS A 52 5.31 -27.92 14.06
C LYS A 52 4.12 -28.84 14.29
N PRO A 53 3.56 -28.97 15.49
CA PRO A 53 2.36 -29.78 15.71
C PRO A 53 1.12 -29.16 15.04
N LEU A 54 1.02 -27.82 15.00
CA LEU A 54 -0.12 -27.13 14.39
C LEU A 54 -0.19 -27.33 12.88
N ARG A 55 0.94 -27.51 12.20
CA ARG A 55 0.98 -27.72 10.74
C ARG A 55 0.14 -28.90 10.28
N ARG A 56 -0.07 -29.89 11.15
CA ARG A 56 -0.95 -31.03 10.85
C ARG A 56 -2.41 -30.63 10.68
N PHE A 57 -2.85 -29.54 11.34
CA PHE A 57 -4.23 -29.04 11.28
C PHE A 57 -4.43 -28.01 10.16
N PHE A 58 -3.37 -27.61 9.44
CA PHE A 58 -3.44 -26.70 8.31
C PHE A 58 -3.21 -27.42 6.98
N PRO A 59 -4.22 -28.14 6.45
CA PRO A 59 -4.13 -28.70 5.10
C PRO A 59 -4.00 -27.58 4.07
N SER A 60 -3.47 -27.90 2.89
CA SER A 60 -3.25 -26.94 1.79
C SER A 60 -4.50 -26.15 1.38
N VAL A 61 -5.68 -26.76 1.56
CA VAL A 61 -6.97 -26.09 1.29
C VAL A 61 -7.18 -24.90 2.23
N VAL A 62 -6.91 -25.05 3.54
CA VAL A 62 -7.06 -23.96 4.50
C VAL A 62 -6.09 -22.81 4.17
N THR A 63 -4.83 -23.14 3.90
CA THR A 63 -3.84 -22.13 3.49
C THR A 63 -4.26 -21.41 2.21
N GLY A 64 -4.76 -22.13 1.21
CA GLY A 64 -5.28 -21.56 -0.03
C GLY A 64 -6.47 -20.63 0.19
N THR A 65 -7.42 -21.03 1.04
CA THR A 65 -8.58 -20.19 1.37
C THR A 65 -8.18 -18.90 2.09
N VAL A 66 -7.22 -18.97 3.03
CA VAL A 66 -6.69 -17.77 3.72
C VAL A 66 -6.03 -16.82 2.73
N VAL A 67 -5.17 -17.32 1.85
CA VAL A 67 -4.50 -16.51 0.83
C VAL A 67 -5.52 -15.87 -0.12
N LEU A 68 -6.53 -16.62 -0.54
CA LEU A 68 -7.63 -16.11 -1.37
C LEU A 68 -8.40 -14.99 -0.64
N SER A 69 -8.75 -15.20 0.63
CA SER A 69 -9.47 -14.20 1.43
C SER A 69 -8.66 -12.91 1.59
N ILE A 70 -7.35 -13.01 1.83
CA ILE A 70 -6.45 -11.85 1.88
C ILE A 70 -6.43 -11.14 0.53
N GLY A 71 -6.31 -11.90 -0.58
CA GLY A 71 -6.33 -11.33 -1.93
C GLY A 71 -7.63 -10.56 -2.21
N LEU A 72 -8.77 -11.13 -1.89
CA LEU A 72 -10.09 -10.49 -2.05
C LEU A 72 -10.21 -9.21 -1.20
N SER A 73 -9.72 -9.23 0.03
CA SER A 73 -9.74 -8.05 0.90
C SER A 73 -8.87 -6.91 0.36
N LEU A 74 -7.81 -7.23 -0.36
CA LEU A 74 -6.91 -6.24 -0.95
C LEU A 74 -7.42 -5.66 -2.27
N ILE A 75 -8.44 -6.24 -2.90
CA ILE A 75 -9.02 -5.71 -4.14
C ILE A 75 -9.52 -4.28 -3.93
N SER A 76 -10.25 -4.02 -2.85
CA SER A 76 -10.75 -2.67 -2.54
C SER A 76 -9.62 -1.65 -2.38
N VAL A 77 -8.52 -2.05 -1.75
CA VAL A 77 -7.32 -1.19 -1.60
C VAL A 77 -6.67 -0.95 -2.96
N GLY A 78 -6.59 -1.99 -3.79
CA GLY A 78 -6.08 -1.90 -5.16
C GLY A 78 -6.90 -0.94 -6.02
N ILE A 79 -8.22 -1.05 -6.01
CA ILE A 79 -9.14 -0.17 -6.76
C ILE A 79 -8.98 1.28 -6.30
N ASN A 80 -8.93 1.52 -4.99
CA ASN A 80 -8.73 2.87 -4.47
C ASN A 80 -7.37 3.45 -4.91
N SER A 81 -6.31 2.67 -4.86
CA SER A 81 -4.99 3.10 -5.30
C SER A 81 -4.94 3.36 -6.81
N PHE A 82 -5.65 2.55 -7.60
CA PHE A 82 -5.77 2.71 -9.06
C PHE A 82 -6.51 3.98 -9.44
N GLY A 83 -7.52 4.36 -8.65
CA GLY A 83 -8.32 5.56 -8.88
C GLY A 83 -7.65 6.88 -8.46
N GLY A 84 -6.47 6.85 -7.83
CA GLY A 84 -5.77 8.05 -7.36
C GLY A 84 -5.53 8.11 -5.85
N GLY A 85 -5.97 7.07 -5.11
CA GLY A 85 -5.79 6.95 -3.66
C GLY A 85 -7.03 7.30 -2.84
N ASN A 86 -6.97 6.97 -1.55
CA ASN A 86 -8.09 7.24 -0.63
C ASN A 86 -8.31 8.74 -0.43
N GLY A 87 -9.53 9.19 -0.71
CA GLY A 87 -9.91 10.59 -0.55
C GLY A 87 -9.42 11.53 -1.66
N ALA A 88 -8.94 10.98 -2.78
CA ALA A 88 -8.59 11.76 -3.95
C ALA A 88 -9.82 12.49 -4.49
N LYS A 89 -9.73 13.80 -4.68
CA LYS A 89 -10.82 14.62 -5.25
C LYS A 89 -11.06 14.34 -6.74
N ASP A 90 -10.04 13.82 -7.41
CA ASP A 90 -10.02 13.38 -8.81
C ASP A 90 -10.10 11.87 -8.95
N PHE A 91 -10.72 11.18 -7.99
CA PHE A 91 -10.85 9.73 -8.01
C PHE A 91 -11.48 9.22 -9.31
N GLY A 92 -10.81 8.26 -9.96
CA GLY A 92 -11.27 7.68 -11.20
C GLY A 92 -11.02 8.54 -12.44
N SER A 93 -10.25 9.63 -12.34
CA SER A 93 -9.88 10.42 -13.51
C SER A 93 -9.09 9.58 -14.53
N LEU A 94 -9.25 9.91 -15.81
CA LEU A 94 -8.53 9.21 -16.89
C LEU A 94 -7.01 9.28 -16.72
N GLU A 95 -6.52 10.36 -16.16
CA GLU A 95 -5.09 10.58 -15.90
C GLU A 95 -4.56 9.60 -14.83
N ASN A 96 -5.31 9.45 -13.73
CA ASN A 96 -4.98 8.49 -12.67
C ASN A 96 -5.04 7.06 -13.19
N LEU A 97 -6.08 6.70 -13.94
CA LEU A 97 -6.23 5.38 -14.55
C LEU A 97 -5.11 5.08 -15.55
N PHE A 98 -4.77 6.05 -16.39
CA PHE A 98 -3.68 5.91 -17.35
C PHE A 98 -2.35 5.65 -16.64
N LEU A 99 -2.00 6.46 -15.64
CA LEU A 99 -0.77 6.29 -14.87
C LEU A 99 -0.72 4.93 -14.19
N ALA A 100 -1.80 4.53 -13.52
CA ALA A 100 -1.90 3.25 -12.85
C ALA A 100 -1.76 2.07 -13.83
N PHE A 101 -2.36 2.17 -15.01
CA PHE A 101 -2.31 1.16 -16.05
C PHE A 101 -0.90 1.02 -16.64
N VAL A 102 -0.22 2.12 -16.90
CA VAL A 102 1.19 2.12 -17.35
C VAL A 102 2.08 1.43 -16.32
N VAL A 103 1.97 1.79 -15.04
CA VAL A 103 2.76 1.15 -13.97
C VAL A 103 2.48 -0.34 -13.88
N LEU A 104 1.21 -0.75 -13.97
CA LEU A 104 0.81 -2.16 -13.94
C LEU A 104 1.44 -2.94 -15.11
N ILE A 105 1.34 -2.41 -16.32
CA ILE A 105 1.93 -3.05 -17.51
C ILE A 105 3.44 -3.20 -17.36
N VAL A 106 4.12 -2.15 -16.90
CA VAL A 106 5.57 -2.19 -16.69
C VAL A 106 5.95 -3.26 -15.68
N ILE A 107 5.24 -3.34 -14.54
CA ILE A 107 5.50 -4.37 -13.53
C ILE A 107 5.30 -5.77 -14.10
N LEU A 108 4.20 -6.01 -14.80
CA LEU A 108 3.89 -7.31 -15.40
C LEU A 108 4.91 -7.68 -16.47
N PHE A 109 5.28 -6.73 -17.32
CA PHE A 109 6.27 -6.91 -18.37
C PHE A 109 7.63 -7.28 -17.79
N VAL A 110 8.14 -6.48 -16.84
CA VAL A 110 9.43 -6.75 -16.21
C VAL A 110 9.41 -8.08 -15.47
N LYS A 111 8.35 -8.37 -14.72
CA LYS A 111 8.22 -9.63 -13.97
C LYS A 111 8.17 -10.87 -14.85
N HIS A 112 7.54 -10.77 -16.02
CA HIS A 112 7.35 -11.92 -16.92
C HIS A 112 8.56 -12.14 -17.84
N TRP A 113 9.13 -11.05 -18.35
CA TRP A 113 10.22 -11.15 -19.36
C TRP A 113 11.62 -11.19 -18.74
N THR A 114 11.80 -10.73 -17.50
CA THR A 114 13.11 -10.76 -16.87
C THR A 114 13.23 -11.89 -15.86
N LYS A 115 14.46 -12.33 -15.59
CA LYS A 115 14.77 -13.38 -14.62
C LYS A 115 15.75 -12.85 -13.54
N GLY A 116 15.78 -13.53 -12.40
CA GLY A 116 16.70 -13.22 -11.32
C GLY A 116 16.36 -11.91 -10.58
N PHE A 117 17.37 -11.10 -10.32
CA PHE A 117 17.24 -9.88 -9.51
C PHE A 117 16.26 -8.85 -10.10
N LEU A 118 16.25 -8.66 -11.41
CA LEU A 118 15.34 -7.73 -12.10
C LEU A 118 13.87 -8.13 -11.92
N SER A 119 13.55 -9.41 -12.02
CA SER A 119 12.19 -9.90 -11.77
C SER A 119 11.75 -9.68 -10.32
N SER A 120 12.65 -9.84 -9.36
CA SER A 120 12.37 -9.56 -7.94
C SER A 120 12.20 -8.06 -7.67
N SER A 121 12.88 -7.21 -8.45
CA SER A 121 12.81 -5.74 -8.33
C SER A 121 11.76 -5.10 -9.25
N SER A 122 10.88 -5.88 -9.87
CA SER A 122 9.87 -5.38 -10.82
C SER A 122 8.97 -4.28 -10.24
N ILE A 123 8.61 -4.36 -8.97
CA ILE A 123 7.80 -3.35 -8.28
C ILE A 123 8.58 -2.04 -8.17
N LEU A 124 9.86 -2.09 -7.79
CA LEU A 124 10.71 -0.91 -7.70
C LEU A 124 10.86 -0.21 -9.05
N ILE A 125 11.08 -1.00 -10.11
CA ILE A 125 11.16 -0.48 -11.48
C ILE A 125 9.84 0.17 -11.89
N GLY A 126 8.70 -0.46 -11.56
CA GLY A 126 7.38 0.10 -11.81
C GLY A 126 7.16 1.45 -11.10
N ILE A 127 7.59 1.57 -9.85
CA ILE A 127 7.52 2.83 -9.10
C ILE A 127 8.37 3.92 -9.78
N ILE A 128 9.62 3.63 -10.15
CA ILE A 128 10.51 4.58 -10.81
C ILE A 128 9.89 5.06 -12.14
N VAL A 129 9.41 4.13 -12.96
CA VAL A 129 8.76 4.47 -14.24
C VAL A 129 7.49 5.28 -13.98
N GLY A 130 6.69 4.94 -12.97
CA GLY A 130 5.51 5.70 -12.58
C GLY A 130 5.83 7.14 -12.22
N TYR A 131 6.89 7.38 -11.45
CA TYR A 131 7.35 8.74 -11.12
C TYR A 131 7.83 9.52 -12.36
N ILE A 132 8.55 8.86 -13.27
CA ILE A 132 8.99 9.49 -14.51
C ILE A 132 7.78 9.89 -15.37
N VAL A 133 6.82 9.00 -15.54
CA VAL A 133 5.60 9.28 -16.31
C VAL A 133 4.78 10.39 -15.65
N ALA A 134 4.62 10.37 -14.32
CA ALA A 134 3.94 11.44 -13.58
C ALA A 134 4.65 12.80 -13.74
N ALA A 135 5.99 12.82 -13.74
CA ALA A 135 6.77 14.04 -13.99
C ALA A 135 6.56 14.57 -15.41
N ILE A 136 6.56 13.70 -16.41
CA ILE A 136 6.29 14.08 -17.82
C ILE A 136 4.85 14.61 -17.96
N MET A 137 3.87 13.93 -17.35
CA MET A 137 2.48 14.39 -17.32
C MET A 137 2.38 15.79 -16.67
N GLY A 138 3.16 16.04 -15.60
CA GLY A 138 3.22 17.35 -14.96
C GLY A 138 3.78 18.45 -15.85
N CYS A 139 4.60 18.12 -16.85
CA CYS A 139 5.08 19.13 -17.82
C CYS A 139 4.04 19.45 -18.91
N VAL A 140 3.12 18.54 -19.19
CA VAL A 140 2.19 18.62 -20.35
C VAL A 140 0.77 18.97 -19.91
N LEU A 141 0.33 18.47 -18.76
CA LEU A 141 -1.04 18.57 -18.29
C LEU A 141 -1.18 19.61 -17.16
N PRO A 142 -2.36 20.26 -17.03
CA PRO A 142 -2.62 21.20 -15.94
C PRO A 142 -2.62 20.48 -14.59
N HIS A 143 -1.95 21.07 -13.61
CA HIS A 143 -1.79 20.49 -12.25
C HIS A 143 -3.05 20.63 -11.40
N THR A 144 -3.91 21.58 -11.73
CA THR A 144 -5.13 21.88 -10.99
C THR A 144 -6.36 21.54 -11.84
N ALA A 145 -7.43 21.20 -11.16
CA ALA A 145 -8.75 21.06 -11.72
C ALA A 145 -9.77 21.75 -10.81
N VAL A 146 -10.89 22.13 -11.36
CA VAL A 146 -11.99 22.77 -10.63
C VAL A 146 -13.06 21.73 -10.39
N ASN A 147 -13.52 21.61 -9.14
CA ASN A 147 -14.60 20.72 -8.77
C ASN A 147 -15.95 21.30 -9.24
N ALA A 148 -17.01 20.50 -9.23
CA ALA A 148 -18.39 20.94 -9.56
C ALA A 148 -18.88 22.12 -8.69
N GLU A 149 -18.25 22.34 -7.53
CA GLU A 149 -18.50 23.42 -6.59
C GLU A 149 -17.65 24.68 -6.85
N GLY A 150 -16.85 24.73 -7.94
CA GLY A 150 -15.99 25.87 -8.26
C GLY A 150 -14.68 25.96 -7.44
N VAL A 151 -14.36 24.94 -6.64
CA VAL A 151 -13.15 24.93 -5.82
C VAL A 151 -12.00 24.30 -6.59
N GLU A 152 -10.88 25.04 -6.73
CA GLU A 152 -9.65 24.51 -7.30
C GLU A 152 -9.02 23.47 -6.37
N TYR A 153 -8.56 22.36 -6.94
CA TYR A 153 -7.78 21.35 -6.24
C TYR A 153 -6.60 20.84 -7.08
N THR A 154 -5.55 20.41 -6.41
CA THR A 154 -4.39 19.79 -7.06
C THR A 154 -4.73 18.34 -7.35
N LYS A 155 -4.46 17.87 -8.57
CA LYS A 155 -4.67 16.49 -8.99
C LYS A 155 -3.77 15.53 -8.22
N SER A 156 -4.24 14.31 -7.97
CA SER A 156 -3.57 13.33 -7.10
C SER A 156 -2.24 12.83 -7.65
N TRP A 157 -2.06 12.79 -8.95
CA TRP A 157 -0.84 12.35 -9.62
C TRP A 157 0.27 13.40 -9.68
N VAL A 158 -0.02 14.66 -9.30
CA VAL A 158 0.96 15.78 -9.35
C VAL A 158 2.01 15.61 -8.27
N LEU A 159 3.28 15.64 -8.69
CA LEU A 159 4.42 15.56 -7.80
C LEU A 159 4.65 16.88 -7.07
N ASN A 160 4.67 16.84 -5.73
CA ASN A 160 4.93 18.01 -4.90
C ASN A 160 6.43 18.11 -4.55
N TRP A 161 7.18 18.77 -5.39
CA TRP A 161 8.63 18.95 -5.22
C TRP A 161 9.00 19.77 -3.98
N ASN A 162 8.13 20.69 -3.55
CA ASN A 162 8.38 21.50 -2.35
C ASN A 162 8.42 20.61 -1.10
N LYS A 163 7.51 19.65 -0.98
CA LYS A 163 7.51 18.68 0.12
C LYS A 163 8.76 17.81 0.13
N VAL A 164 9.30 17.51 -1.03
CA VAL A 164 10.56 16.73 -1.16
C VAL A 164 11.74 17.58 -0.70
N ALA A 165 11.78 18.87 -1.08
CA ALA A 165 12.84 19.79 -0.68
C ALA A 165 12.84 20.10 0.83
N GLU A 166 11.66 20.16 1.45
CA GLU A 166 11.50 20.40 2.89
C GLU A 166 11.68 19.14 3.75
N ALA A 167 11.68 17.96 3.13
CA ALA A 167 11.82 16.69 3.83
C ALA A 167 13.20 16.56 4.48
N LYS A 168 13.25 16.20 5.75
CA LYS A 168 14.50 15.90 6.44
C LYS A 168 15.09 14.60 5.92
N TRP A 169 16.36 14.62 5.54
CA TRP A 169 17.09 13.43 5.09
C TRP A 169 17.17 12.33 6.14
N ILE A 170 17.20 12.71 7.41
CA ILE A 170 17.19 11.78 8.55
C ILE A 170 16.12 12.26 9.51
N ALA A 171 15.15 11.41 9.77
CA ALA A 171 14.13 11.63 10.78
C ALA A 171 14.17 10.51 11.81
N ILE A 172 14.35 10.87 13.07
CA ILE A 172 14.26 9.91 14.18
C ILE A 172 12.76 9.72 14.47
N PRO A 173 12.26 8.49 14.46
CA PRO A 173 10.86 8.23 14.79
C PRO A 173 10.56 8.72 16.20
N LYS A 174 9.55 9.57 16.34
CA LYS A 174 9.05 9.97 17.65
C LYS A 174 8.15 8.85 18.18
N PHE A 175 8.57 8.23 19.25
CA PHE A 175 7.67 7.39 20.03
C PHE A 175 6.64 8.32 20.66
N MET A 176 5.40 8.24 20.18
CA MET A 176 4.31 8.92 20.86
C MET A 176 4.03 8.19 22.18
N PRO A 177 3.93 8.92 23.29
CA PRO A 177 3.52 8.34 24.58
C PRO A 177 2.07 7.85 24.54
#